data_0fb121e8151dd55010f7900147dd2f38
#
_entry.id   0fb121e8151dd55010f7900147dd2f38
#
_cell.length_a   1.000
_cell.length_b   1.000
_cell.length_c   1.000
_cell.angle_alpha   90.00
_cell.angle_beta   90.00
_cell.angle_gamma   90.00
#
_symmetry.space_group_name_H-M   'P 1'
#
loop_
_entity.id
_entity.type
_entity.pdbx_description
1 polymer ?
#
loop_
_entity_poly.entity_id
_entity_poly.type
_entity_poly.pdbx_seq_one_letter_code
_entity_poly.pdbx_strand_id
1 'polypeptide(L)'
;QFKGEGALLESNGIKNPIAGLSNTNVYMKSGSYLVINPTEALTSFDINSGKSTSEKNIEITALNTNLEACDEIYNQVVLRNIAGLIVIDFIDMTSNANNFKVEKKMRQLFQNDKSRVQMNKISQFGLMEISRQRVGHSIYEIFFNTCECCDGNGFIKSKNIIFQEITSTIKNIIAVEKIEEIDLKIDKDFYKDNKDELLERIKIFLPKKIKINYFCEEKINKYFEFNNNLLEKIAHNLKNKQIK
;
A
#
# COMPACT_ATOMS: atom_id res chain seq x y z
N GLN A 1 -15.81 -33.54 -12.04
CA GLN A 1 -15.25 -33.02 -13.29
C GLN A 1 -16.33 -32.18 -13.97
N PHE A 2 -16.03 -30.87 -14.23
CA PHE A 2 -16.97 -29.98 -14.94
C PHE A 2 -17.17 -30.47 -16.39
N LYS A 3 -18.43 -30.61 -16.83
CA LYS A 3 -18.80 -31.10 -18.17
C LYS A 3 -19.57 -30.07 -18.99
N GLY A 4 -19.61 -28.80 -18.55
CA GLY A 4 -20.29 -27.70 -19.25
C GLY A 4 -19.43 -27.10 -20.37
N GLU A 5 -20.07 -26.34 -21.26
CA GLU A 5 -19.40 -25.52 -22.26
C GLU A 5 -18.83 -24.25 -21.63
N GLY A 6 -17.61 -23.85 -22.02
CA GLY A 6 -16.92 -22.68 -21.54
C GLY A 6 -16.11 -22.87 -20.25
N ALA A 7 -15.58 -21.77 -19.71
CA ALA A 7 -14.79 -21.80 -18.47
C ALA A 7 -15.67 -21.96 -17.23
N LEU A 8 -15.31 -22.84 -16.31
CA LEU A 8 -16.06 -23.16 -15.09
C LEU A 8 -16.46 -21.90 -14.27
N LEU A 9 -15.55 -20.96 -14.11
CA LEU A 9 -15.78 -19.75 -13.30
C LEU A 9 -16.75 -18.79 -13.98
N GLU A 10 -16.69 -18.70 -15.30
CA GLU A 10 -17.57 -17.84 -16.10
C GLU A 10 -18.99 -18.37 -16.16
N SER A 11 -19.15 -19.67 -16.42
CA SER A 11 -20.47 -20.32 -16.51
C SER A 11 -21.25 -20.28 -15.18
N ASN A 12 -20.53 -20.17 -14.03
CA ASN A 12 -21.16 -20.04 -12.70
C ASN A 12 -21.19 -18.58 -12.20
N GLY A 13 -20.76 -17.60 -12.98
CA GLY A 13 -20.81 -16.18 -12.61
C GLY A 13 -19.89 -15.77 -11.47
N ILE A 14 -18.88 -16.62 -11.12
CA ILE A 14 -18.01 -16.38 -9.97
C ILE A 14 -16.66 -15.74 -10.33
N LYS A 15 -16.35 -15.55 -11.61
CA LYS A 15 -15.12 -14.92 -12.09
C LYS A 15 -14.97 -13.48 -11.56
N ASN A 16 -16.01 -12.65 -11.70
CA ASN A 16 -16.00 -11.27 -11.25
C ASN A 16 -15.92 -11.13 -9.72
N PRO A 17 -16.71 -11.87 -8.93
CA PRO A 17 -16.52 -11.90 -7.48
C PRO A 17 -15.10 -12.27 -7.03
N ILE A 18 -14.46 -13.26 -7.66
CA ILE A 18 -13.07 -13.64 -7.34
C ILE A 18 -12.12 -12.50 -7.70
N ALA A 19 -12.26 -11.88 -8.88
CA ALA A 19 -11.44 -10.74 -9.26
C ALA A 19 -11.62 -9.55 -8.29
N GLY A 20 -12.83 -9.35 -7.76
CA GLY A 20 -13.15 -8.32 -6.76
C GLY A 20 -12.44 -8.50 -5.42
N LEU A 21 -11.97 -9.72 -5.08
CA LEU A 21 -11.24 -9.95 -3.83
C LEU A 21 -9.86 -9.26 -3.78
N SER A 22 -9.39 -8.73 -4.90
CA SER A 22 -8.16 -7.90 -4.95
C SER A 22 -8.41 -6.45 -4.55
N ASN A 23 -9.65 -5.99 -4.62
CA ASN A 23 -9.96 -4.59 -4.38
C ASN A 23 -9.79 -4.23 -2.91
N THR A 24 -9.15 -3.10 -2.65
CA THR A 24 -9.04 -2.51 -1.31
C THR A 24 -10.41 -2.04 -0.82
N ASN A 25 -11.22 -1.44 -1.70
CA ASN A 25 -12.55 -0.94 -1.38
C ASN A 25 -13.62 -1.98 -1.67
N VAL A 26 -14.48 -2.24 -0.69
CA VAL A 26 -15.61 -3.16 -0.79
C VAL A 26 -16.90 -2.41 -0.48
N TYR A 27 -17.76 -2.27 -1.48
CA TYR A 27 -19.03 -1.53 -1.35
C TYR A 27 -20.12 -2.42 -0.75
N MET A 28 -20.86 -1.83 0.19
CA MET A 28 -22.00 -2.46 0.85
C MET A 28 -23.33 -2.02 0.19
N LYS A 29 -24.42 -2.71 0.51
CA LYS A 29 -25.75 -2.47 -0.09
C LYS A 29 -26.30 -1.08 0.21
N SER A 30 -25.99 -0.54 1.37
CA SER A 30 -26.37 0.82 1.78
C SER A 30 -25.69 1.94 1.00
N GLY A 31 -24.65 1.62 0.21
CA GLY A 31 -23.76 2.59 -0.44
C GLY A 31 -22.57 3.01 0.42
N SER A 32 -22.50 2.51 1.65
CA SER A 32 -21.29 2.57 2.49
C SER A 32 -20.24 1.62 1.95
N TYR A 33 -18.97 1.75 2.39
CA TYR A 33 -17.91 0.86 1.93
C TYR A 33 -16.87 0.61 3.01
N LEU A 34 -16.20 -0.52 2.89
CA LEU A 34 -15.05 -0.90 3.69
C LEU A 34 -13.75 -0.59 2.91
N VAL A 35 -12.72 -0.16 3.62
CA VAL A 35 -11.35 -0.10 3.12
C VAL A 35 -10.53 -1.16 3.84
N ILE A 36 -9.96 -2.11 3.09
CA ILE A 36 -9.22 -3.25 3.64
C ILE A 36 -7.75 -3.09 3.28
N ASN A 37 -6.90 -2.85 4.28
CA ASN A 37 -5.47 -2.64 4.11
C ASN A 37 -4.66 -3.70 4.87
N PRO A 38 -4.13 -4.71 4.17
CA PRO A 38 -3.15 -5.61 4.76
C PRO A 38 -1.82 -4.88 4.92
N THR A 39 -1.22 -5.01 6.11
CA THR A 39 0.15 -4.57 6.40
C THR A 39 0.99 -5.78 6.80
N GLU A 40 2.28 -5.58 7.06
CA GLU A 40 3.15 -6.65 7.56
C GLU A 40 2.69 -7.21 8.90
N ALA A 41 2.19 -6.36 9.81
CA ALA A 41 1.85 -6.75 11.18
C ALA A 41 0.37 -7.09 11.39
N LEU A 42 -0.53 -6.45 10.65
CA LEU A 42 -1.97 -6.58 10.85
C LEU A 42 -2.76 -6.24 9.57
N THR A 43 -4.04 -6.61 9.55
CA THR A 43 -4.98 -6.10 8.54
C THR A 43 -5.94 -5.12 9.20
N SER A 44 -6.04 -3.91 8.65
CA SER A 44 -7.02 -2.92 9.09
C SER A 44 -8.26 -2.92 8.20
N PHE A 45 -9.40 -2.69 8.83
CA PHE A 45 -10.69 -2.42 8.20
C PHE A 45 -11.16 -1.05 8.65
N ASP A 46 -11.39 -0.14 7.70
CA ASP A 46 -11.96 1.19 7.92
C ASP A 46 -13.36 1.23 7.32
N ILE A 47 -14.34 1.74 8.05
CA ILE A 47 -15.74 1.79 7.66
C ILE A 47 -16.15 3.20 7.27
N ASN A 48 -16.53 3.37 6.02
CA ASN A 48 -16.95 4.64 5.47
C ASN A 48 -18.46 4.67 5.21
N SER A 49 -19.19 5.60 5.84
CA SER A 49 -20.66 5.69 5.77
C SER A 49 -21.20 6.19 4.41
N GLY A 50 -20.33 6.58 3.46
CA GLY A 50 -20.78 7.12 2.18
C GLY A 50 -21.57 8.43 2.33
N LYS A 51 -22.45 8.70 1.35
CA LYS A 51 -23.22 9.96 1.28
C LYS A 51 -24.52 9.95 2.09
N SER A 52 -24.84 8.91 2.84
CA SER A 52 -26.14 8.74 3.52
C SER A 52 -26.24 9.41 4.90
N THR A 53 -25.56 10.53 5.10
CA THR A 53 -25.70 11.34 6.32
C THR A 53 -26.88 12.30 6.24
N SER A 54 -28.10 11.82 6.45
CA SER A 54 -29.20 12.70 6.81
C SER A 54 -29.08 13.03 8.30
N GLU A 55 -28.89 14.30 8.63
CA GLU A 55 -28.54 14.81 9.97
C GLU A 55 -29.48 14.42 11.13
N LYS A 56 -30.64 13.83 10.88
CA LYS A 56 -31.63 13.60 11.93
C LYS A 56 -31.40 12.39 12.83
N ASN A 57 -30.48 11.46 12.49
CA ASN A 57 -30.21 10.29 13.33
C ASN A 57 -28.78 9.73 13.07
N ILE A 58 -27.75 10.51 13.28
CA ILE A 58 -26.35 10.11 13.09
C ILE A 58 -26.02 8.82 13.83
N GLU A 59 -26.46 8.68 15.08
CA GLU A 59 -26.23 7.50 15.90
C GLU A 59 -26.91 6.23 15.33
N ILE A 60 -28.15 6.36 14.82
CA ILE A 60 -28.85 5.22 14.21
C ILE A 60 -28.21 4.83 12.88
N THR A 61 -27.78 5.83 12.10
CA THR A 61 -27.07 5.59 10.84
C THR A 61 -25.75 4.88 11.12
N ALA A 62 -24.96 5.35 12.09
CA ALA A 62 -23.72 4.72 12.50
C ALA A 62 -23.94 3.26 12.93
N LEU A 63 -24.95 3.01 13.79
CA LEU A 63 -25.27 1.65 14.21
C LEU A 63 -25.63 0.74 13.03
N ASN A 64 -26.52 1.19 12.13
CA ASN A 64 -26.94 0.38 10.99
C ASN A 64 -25.77 0.10 10.02
N THR A 65 -24.93 1.10 9.74
CA THR A 65 -23.73 0.94 8.91
C THR A 65 -22.76 -0.03 9.57
N ASN A 66 -22.50 0.10 10.86
CA ASN A 66 -21.62 -0.81 11.58
C ASN A 66 -22.16 -2.25 11.63
N LEU A 67 -23.48 -2.43 11.78
CA LEU A 67 -24.09 -3.77 11.74
C LEU A 67 -24.01 -4.40 10.35
N GLU A 68 -24.19 -3.62 9.27
CA GLU A 68 -24.00 -4.09 7.90
C GLU A 68 -22.53 -4.43 7.66
N ALA A 69 -21.62 -3.56 8.13
CA ALA A 69 -20.18 -3.78 8.02
C ALA A 69 -19.73 -5.06 8.71
N CYS A 70 -20.33 -5.46 9.83
CA CYS A 70 -20.00 -6.73 10.49
C CYS A 70 -20.18 -7.93 9.56
N ASP A 71 -21.28 -8.00 8.82
CA ASP A 71 -21.56 -9.09 7.90
C ASP A 71 -20.52 -9.12 6.78
N GLU A 72 -20.22 -7.95 6.20
CA GLU A 72 -19.26 -7.85 5.10
C GLU A 72 -17.81 -8.09 5.56
N ILE A 73 -17.40 -7.59 6.73
CA ILE A 73 -16.08 -7.86 7.31
C ILE A 73 -15.88 -9.37 7.49
N TYR A 74 -16.86 -10.08 8.07
CA TYR A 74 -16.79 -11.52 8.23
C TYR A 74 -16.63 -12.23 6.88
N ASN A 75 -17.43 -11.85 5.87
CA ASN A 75 -17.34 -12.40 4.51
C ASN A 75 -15.94 -12.19 3.92
N GLN A 76 -15.41 -10.98 4.02
CA GLN A 76 -14.08 -10.64 3.48
C GLN A 76 -12.97 -11.36 4.23
N VAL A 77 -13.05 -11.48 5.56
CA VAL A 77 -12.07 -12.22 6.37
C VAL A 77 -12.02 -13.70 5.95
N VAL A 78 -13.18 -14.32 5.73
CA VAL A 78 -13.26 -15.72 5.32
C VAL A 78 -12.82 -15.91 3.86
N LEU A 79 -13.36 -15.10 2.94
CA LEU A 79 -13.08 -15.23 1.50
C LEU A 79 -11.61 -14.95 1.17
N ARG A 80 -11.01 -13.95 1.82
CA ARG A 80 -9.59 -13.61 1.63
C ARG A 80 -8.64 -14.44 2.51
N ASN A 81 -9.19 -15.28 3.39
CA ASN A 81 -8.45 -16.02 4.42
C ASN A 81 -7.51 -15.12 5.23
N ILE A 82 -8.03 -13.95 5.66
CA ILE A 82 -7.28 -13.00 6.49
C ILE A 82 -7.07 -13.61 7.87
N ALA A 83 -5.84 -13.61 8.37
CA ALA A 83 -5.44 -14.17 9.64
C ALA A 83 -4.39 -13.30 10.34
N GLY A 84 -4.08 -13.61 11.58
CA GLY A 84 -3.23 -12.79 12.43
C GLY A 84 -4.04 -11.74 13.17
N LEU A 85 -3.45 -10.57 13.39
CA LEU A 85 -4.11 -9.44 14.03
C LEU A 85 -4.96 -8.68 13.00
N ILE A 86 -6.21 -8.45 13.34
CA ILE A 86 -7.18 -7.68 12.56
C ILE A 86 -7.67 -6.53 13.44
N VAL A 87 -7.64 -5.31 12.93
CA VAL A 87 -8.15 -4.12 13.61
C VAL A 87 -9.26 -3.52 12.77
N ILE A 88 -10.42 -3.31 13.39
CA ILE A 88 -11.59 -2.73 12.74
C ILE A 88 -11.84 -1.37 13.37
N ASP A 89 -11.92 -0.34 12.53
CA ASP A 89 -12.32 1.01 12.90
C ASP A 89 -13.81 1.20 12.63
N PHE A 90 -14.60 1.11 13.70
CA PHE A 90 -16.05 1.29 13.62
C PHE A 90 -16.40 2.77 13.63
N ILE A 91 -17.46 3.14 12.90
CA ILE A 91 -18.02 4.49 12.98
C ILE A 91 -18.40 4.77 14.44
N ASP A 92 -17.95 5.91 14.96
CA ASP A 92 -18.17 6.32 16.34
C ASP A 92 -19.65 6.26 16.75
N MET A 93 -19.91 5.64 17.90
CA MET A 93 -21.21 5.57 18.54
C MET A 93 -21.07 6.02 19.99
N THR A 94 -21.95 6.92 20.42
CA THR A 94 -21.97 7.44 21.79
C THR A 94 -22.61 6.47 22.77
N SER A 95 -23.49 5.60 22.29
CA SER A 95 -24.27 4.65 23.11
C SER A 95 -23.51 3.34 23.32
N ASN A 96 -23.14 3.05 24.57
CA ASN A 96 -22.58 1.75 24.94
C ASN A 96 -23.48 0.55 24.57
N ALA A 97 -24.80 0.77 24.57
CA ALA A 97 -25.78 -0.26 24.15
C ALA A 97 -25.62 -0.57 22.65
N ASN A 98 -25.32 0.41 21.83
CA ASN A 98 -25.06 0.22 20.39
C ASN A 98 -23.72 -0.47 20.14
N ASN A 99 -22.68 -0.08 20.85
CA ASN A 99 -21.39 -0.79 20.81
C ASN A 99 -21.57 -2.27 21.18
N PHE A 100 -22.32 -2.57 22.22
CA PHE A 100 -22.62 -3.95 22.61
C PHE A 100 -23.39 -4.74 21.54
N LYS A 101 -24.31 -4.10 20.78
CA LYS A 101 -25.00 -4.77 19.65
C LYS A 101 -24.04 -5.17 18.55
N VAL A 102 -23.10 -4.27 18.19
CA VAL A 102 -22.08 -4.53 17.19
C VAL A 102 -21.13 -5.64 17.65
N GLU A 103 -20.63 -5.57 18.88
CA GLU A 103 -19.80 -6.62 19.49
C GLU A 103 -20.49 -7.99 19.48
N LYS A 104 -21.76 -8.01 19.88
CA LYS A 104 -22.56 -9.24 19.88
C LYS A 104 -22.70 -9.82 18.47
N LYS A 105 -22.97 -8.97 17.48
CA LYS A 105 -23.09 -9.37 16.07
C LYS A 105 -21.78 -9.97 15.57
N MET A 106 -20.65 -9.31 15.83
CA MET A 106 -19.32 -9.85 15.45
C MET A 106 -19.06 -11.21 16.09
N ARG A 107 -19.29 -11.36 17.39
CA ARG A 107 -19.12 -12.64 18.08
C ARG A 107 -19.99 -13.75 17.49
N GLN A 108 -21.23 -13.45 17.13
CA GLN A 108 -22.14 -14.40 16.51
C GLN A 108 -21.64 -14.86 15.14
N LEU A 109 -21.15 -13.94 14.31
CA LEU A 109 -20.63 -14.26 12.98
C LEU A 109 -19.40 -15.18 13.04
N PHE A 110 -18.47 -14.87 13.95
CA PHE A 110 -17.24 -15.65 14.10
C PHE A 110 -17.40 -16.92 14.94
N GLN A 111 -18.57 -17.18 15.54
CA GLN A 111 -18.82 -18.36 16.35
C GLN A 111 -18.61 -19.67 15.57
N ASN A 112 -18.92 -19.66 14.28
CA ASN A 112 -18.81 -20.82 13.39
C ASN A 112 -17.56 -20.77 12.48
N ASP A 113 -16.61 -19.86 12.75
CA ASP A 113 -15.35 -19.82 11.98
C ASP A 113 -14.55 -21.09 12.25
N LYS A 114 -13.97 -21.65 11.18
CA LYS A 114 -13.10 -22.84 11.27
C LYS A 114 -11.79 -22.57 11.99
N SER A 115 -11.36 -21.31 12.03
CA SER A 115 -10.16 -20.87 12.72
C SER A 115 -10.48 -20.47 14.16
N ARG A 116 -9.51 -20.62 15.06
CA ARG A 116 -9.64 -20.09 16.42
C ARG A 116 -9.61 -18.57 16.37
N VAL A 117 -10.66 -17.94 16.91
CA VAL A 117 -10.79 -16.47 16.93
C VAL A 117 -10.90 -15.98 18.37
N GLN A 118 -10.17 -14.92 18.67
CA GLN A 118 -10.30 -14.14 19.90
C GLN A 118 -10.59 -12.69 19.51
N MET A 119 -11.52 -12.04 20.21
CA MET A 119 -11.86 -10.64 19.93
C MET A 119 -12.09 -9.88 21.21
N ASN A 120 -11.62 -8.64 21.24
CA ASN A 120 -11.84 -7.69 22.30
C ASN A 120 -13.19 -7.00 22.17
N LYS A 121 -13.55 -6.17 23.15
CA LYS A 121 -14.65 -5.21 23.03
C LYS A 121 -14.20 -4.03 22.18
N ILE A 122 -15.15 -3.25 21.69
CA ILE A 122 -14.86 -1.95 21.07
C ILE A 122 -14.23 -1.06 22.13
N SER A 123 -13.06 -0.53 21.81
CA SER A 123 -12.32 0.38 22.70
C SER A 123 -12.97 1.77 22.74
N GLN A 124 -12.50 2.61 23.65
CA GLN A 124 -12.92 4.02 23.70
C GLN A 124 -12.56 4.84 22.45
N PHE A 125 -11.73 4.28 21.58
CA PHE A 125 -11.32 4.88 20.29
C PHE A 125 -12.10 4.31 19.10
N GLY A 126 -13.19 3.56 19.33
CA GLY A 126 -13.96 2.95 18.25
C GLY A 126 -13.38 1.67 17.67
N LEU A 127 -12.19 1.25 18.13
CA LEU A 127 -11.44 0.13 17.53
C LEU A 127 -11.85 -1.22 18.17
N MET A 128 -12.02 -2.23 17.32
CA MET A 128 -12.13 -3.64 17.74
C MET A 128 -10.92 -4.43 17.23
N GLU A 129 -10.28 -5.13 18.14
CA GLU A 129 -9.14 -6.01 17.85
C GLU A 129 -9.60 -7.46 17.79
N ILE A 130 -9.19 -8.16 16.73
CA ILE A 130 -9.48 -9.57 16.53
C ILE A 130 -8.17 -10.29 16.22
N SER A 131 -7.92 -11.40 16.92
CA SER A 131 -6.84 -12.33 16.59
C SER A 131 -7.46 -13.61 16.00
N ARG A 132 -7.13 -13.91 14.74
CA ARG A 132 -7.60 -15.09 14.03
C ARG A 132 -6.43 -16.00 13.67
N GLN A 133 -6.51 -17.27 14.09
CA GLN A 133 -5.46 -18.25 13.79
C GLN A 133 -5.28 -18.41 12.29
N ARG A 134 -4.02 -18.41 11.83
CA ARG A 134 -3.70 -18.65 10.42
C ARG A 134 -3.87 -20.15 10.10
N VAL A 135 -4.70 -20.43 9.11
CA VAL A 135 -4.90 -21.77 8.56
C VAL A 135 -4.78 -21.67 7.04
N GLY A 136 -3.58 -21.92 6.51
CA GLY A 136 -3.27 -21.80 5.09
C GLY A 136 -2.87 -20.39 4.64
N HIS A 137 -2.74 -20.22 3.32
CA HIS A 137 -2.31 -18.99 2.70
C HIS A 137 -3.48 -18.01 2.52
N SER A 138 -3.18 -16.71 2.65
CA SER A 138 -4.13 -15.66 2.30
C SER A 138 -4.25 -15.53 0.78
N ILE A 139 -5.33 -14.89 0.31
CA ILE A 139 -5.51 -14.60 -1.11
C ILE A 139 -4.37 -13.72 -1.65
N TYR A 140 -3.83 -12.83 -0.81
CA TYR A 140 -2.73 -11.96 -1.18
C TYR A 140 -1.45 -12.74 -1.49
N GLU A 141 -1.15 -13.78 -0.71
CA GLU A 141 0.02 -14.64 -0.94
C GLU A 141 -0.12 -15.55 -2.17
N ILE A 142 -1.35 -15.87 -2.58
CA ILE A 142 -1.62 -16.77 -3.70
C ILE A 142 -1.69 -16.03 -5.04
N PHE A 143 -2.31 -14.83 -5.07
CA PHE A 143 -2.67 -14.15 -6.31
C PHE A 143 -1.81 -12.93 -6.64
N PHE A 144 -0.99 -12.44 -5.69
CA PHE A 144 -0.27 -11.19 -5.87
C PHE A 144 1.22 -11.36 -5.62
N ASN A 145 2.01 -10.60 -6.36
CA ASN A 145 3.42 -10.38 -6.13
C ASN A 145 3.64 -8.99 -5.55
N THR A 146 4.77 -8.79 -4.89
CA THR A 146 5.21 -7.45 -4.47
C THR A 146 5.30 -6.53 -5.68
N CYS A 147 4.79 -5.31 -5.57
CA CYS A 147 4.85 -4.32 -6.64
C CYS A 147 6.30 -3.91 -6.90
N GLU A 148 6.79 -4.11 -8.12
CA GLU A 148 8.16 -3.75 -8.51
C GLU A 148 8.42 -2.24 -8.48
N CYS A 149 7.37 -1.40 -8.66
CA CYS A 149 7.54 0.05 -8.65
C CYS A 149 7.83 0.64 -7.26
N CYS A 150 7.22 0.08 -6.22
CA CYS A 150 7.32 0.60 -4.86
C CYS A 150 7.86 -0.40 -3.83
N ASP A 151 8.29 -1.59 -4.27
CA ASP A 151 8.76 -2.68 -3.41
C ASP A 151 7.78 -2.99 -2.26
N GLY A 152 6.48 -2.85 -2.52
CA GLY A 152 5.41 -3.06 -1.56
C GLY A 152 5.12 -1.88 -0.63
N ASN A 153 5.86 -0.77 -0.73
CA ASN A 153 5.71 0.39 0.16
C ASN A 153 4.43 1.21 -0.10
N GLY A 154 3.80 1.06 -1.27
CA GLY A 154 2.61 1.85 -1.66
C GLY A 154 2.92 3.30 -2.06
N PHE A 155 4.17 3.74 -1.96
CA PHE A 155 4.62 5.09 -2.29
C PHE A 155 5.83 5.05 -3.19
N ILE A 156 5.92 6.00 -4.12
CA ILE A 156 7.10 6.23 -4.96
C ILE A 156 7.65 7.64 -4.68
N LYS A 157 8.94 7.83 -4.92
CA LYS A 157 9.57 9.15 -4.75
C LYS A 157 8.95 10.15 -5.73
N SER A 158 8.71 11.37 -5.28
CA SER A 158 8.31 12.44 -6.18
C SER A 158 9.47 12.85 -7.08
N LYS A 159 9.16 13.35 -8.29
CA LYS A 159 10.16 13.81 -9.25
C LYS A 159 11.15 14.83 -8.65
N ASN A 160 10.68 15.70 -7.76
CA ASN A 160 11.53 16.69 -7.12
C ASN A 160 12.59 16.08 -6.21
N ILE A 161 12.23 15.02 -5.47
CA ILE A 161 13.18 14.28 -4.63
C ILE A 161 14.20 13.56 -5.51
N ILE A 162 13.75 12.92 -6.60
CA ILE A 162 14.65 12.26 -7.56
C ILE A 162 15.66 13.26 -8.14
N PHE A 163 15.19 14.42 -8.57
CA PHE A 163 16.08 15.48 -9.06
C PHE A 163 17.07 15.97 -8.00
N GLN A 164 16.61 16.13 -6.77
CA GLN A 164 17.47 16.53 -5.66
C GLN A 164 18.54 15.48 -5.38
N GLU A 165 18.20 14.20 -5.40
CA GLU A 165 19.15 13.10 -5.22
C GLU A 165 20.17 13.07 -6.36
N ILE A 166 19.75 13.17 -7.64
CA ILE A 166 20.65 13.24 -8.79
C ILE A 166 21.59 14.43 -8.66
N THR A 167 21.05 15.63 -8.43
CA THR A 167 21.87 16.86 -8.38
C THR A 167 22.81 16.87 -7.19
N SER A 168 22.40 16.39 -6.03
CA SER A 168 23.26 16.29 -4.84
C SER A 168 24.39 15.26 -5.03
N THR A 169 24.09 14.12 -5.66
CA THR A 169 25.09 13.11 -5.97
C THR A 169 26.12 13.64 -6.97
N ILE A 170 25.69 14.32 -8.03
CA ILE A 170 26.61 14.96 -8.99
C ILE A 170 27.50 16.00 -8.29
N LYS A 171 26.94 16.84 -7.41
CA LYS A 171 27.73 17.82 -6.63
C LYS A 171 28.78 17.14 -5.77
N ASN A 172 28.42 16.05 -5.10
CA ASN A 172 29.35 15.28 -4.26
C ASN A 172 30.48 14.64 -5.10
N ILE A 173 30.13 14.10 -6.26
CA ILE A 173 31.10 13.55 -7.22
C ILE A 173 32.12 14.62 -7.61
N ILE A 174 31.66 15.80 -8.01
CA ILE A 174 32.51 16.92 -8.44
C ILE A 174 33.40 17.43 -7.29
N ALA A 175 32.90 17.42 -6.06
CA ALA A 175 33.64 17.92 -4.89
C ALA A 175 34.74 16.98 -4.42
N VAL A 176 34.65 15.68 -4.69
CA VAL A 176 35.56 14.65 -4.16
C VAL A 176 36.65 14.26 -5.17
N GLU A 177 36.33 14.26 -6.46
CA GLU A 177 37.29 13.83 -7.51
C GLU A 177 37.40 14.86 -8.64
N LYS A 178 38.59 14.94 -9.25
CA LYS A 178 38.81 15.67 -10.51
C LYS A 178 38.31 14.80 -11.66
N ILE A 179 37.04 14.85 -11.95
CA ILE A 179 36.36 14.03 -12.97
C ILE A 179 36.03 14.92 -14.16
N GLU A 180 36.24 14.41 -15.36
CA GLU A 180 35.91 15.08 -16.62
C GLU A 180 34.55 14.58 -17.18
N GLU A 181 34.19 13.33 -16.89
CA GLU A 181 32.96 12.72 -17.36
C GLU A 181 32.21 11.99 -16.21
N ILE A 182 30.89 12.07 -16.22
CA ILE A 182 29.98 11.39 -15.28
C ILE A 182 28.97 10.58 -16.09
N ASP A 183 28.88 9.28 -15.83
CA ASP A 183 27.89 8.41 -16.44
C ASP A 183 26.67 8.30 -15.53
N LEU A 184 25.52 8.71 -16.04
CA LEU A 184 24.21 8.63 -15.36
C LEU A 184 23.30 7.70 -16.15
N LYS A 185 22.99 6.55 -15.57
CA LYS A 185 21.93 5.68 -16.03
C LYS A 185 20.62 6.19 -15.47
N ILE A 186 19.61 6.32 -16.32
CA ILE A 186 18.30 6.87 -15.93
C ILE A 186 17.20 6.08 -16.60
N ASP A 187 16.11 5.89 -15.88
CA ASP A 187 14.90 5.24 -16.40
C ASP A 187 14.41 6.00 -17.65
N LYS A 188 14.14 5.26 -18.72
CA LYS A 188 13.80 5.80 -20.04
C LYS A 188 12.54 6.66 -20.03
N ASP A 189 11.49 6.19 -19.37
CA ASP A 189 10.20 6.89 -19.33
C ASP A 189 10.32 8.13 -18.44
N PHE A 190 10.95 7.99 -17.27
CA PHE A 190 11.22 9.12 -16.39
C PHE A 190 12.06 10.21 -17.08
N TYR A 191 13.10 9.82 -17.81
CA TYR A 191 13.95 10.78 -18.54
C TYR A 191 13.20 11.48 -19.67
N LYS A 192 12.40 10.73 -20.45
CA LYS A 192 11.60 11.29 -21.54
C LYS A 192 10.65 12.38 -21.06
N ASP A 193 9.98 12.15 -19.93
CA ASP A 193 8.98 13.06 -19.42
C ASP A 193 9.55 14.27 -18.66
N ASN A 194 10.82 14.18 -18.20
CA ASN A 194 11.41 15.16 -17.28
C ASN A 194 12.77 15.72 -17.75
N LYS A 195 13.18 15.44 -18.98
CA LYS A 195 14.51 15.76 -19.53
C LYS A 195 14.88 17.23 -19.40
N ASP A 196 14.01 18.11 -19.85
CA ASP A 196 14.31 19.56 -19.93
C ASP A 196 14.52 20.16 -18.55
N GLU A 197 13.62 19.82 -17.60
CA GLU A 197 13.72 20.28 -16.22
C GLU A 197 14.98 19.73 -15.52
N LEU A 198 15.31 18.46 -15.75
CA LEU A 198 16.51 17.84 -15.19
C LEU A 198 17.79 18.52 -15.70
N LEU A 199 17.87 18.76 -17.01
CA LEU A 199 19.00 19.41 -17.64
C LEU A 199 19.19 20.85 -17.17
N GLU A 200 18.11 21.62 -17.02
CA GLU A 200 18.15 22.96 -16.46
C GLU A 200 18.72 22.97 -15.03
N ARG A 201 18.21 22.09 -14.17
CA ARG A 201 18.68 21.98 -12.78
C ARG A 201 20.17 21.62 -12.69
N ILE A 202 20.64 20.72 -13.56
CA ILE A 202 22.05 20.31 -13.59
C ILE A 202 22.95 21.44 -14.12
N LYS A 203 22.53 22.17 -15.16
CA LYS A 203 23.30 23.26 -15.77
C LYS A 203 23.64 24.40 -14.79
N ILE A 204 22.81 24.64 -13.79
CA ILE A 204 22.99 25.71 -12.79
C ILE A 204 24.32 25.57 -12.04
N PHE A 205 24.79 24.35 -11.78
CA PHE A 205 25.96 24.10 -10.94
C PHE A 205 27.05 23.28 -11.63
N LEU A 206 26.81 22.76 -12.84
CA LEU A 206 27.78 21.93 -13.56
C LEU A 206 28.91 22.79 -14.16
N PRO A 207 30.17 22.54 -13.80
CA PRO A 207 31.29 23.22 -14.43
C PRO A 207 31.37 22.89 -15.94
N LYS A 208 31.71 23.89 -16.77
CA LYS A 208 31.77 23.74 -18.24
C LYS A 208 32.72 22.63 -18.74
N LYS A 209 33.67 22.20 -17.89
CA LYS A 209 34.64 21.15 -18.20
C LYS A 209 34.14 19.74 -17.98
N ILE A 210 33.00 19.57 -17.27
CA ILE A 210 32.46 18.24 -16.92
C ILE A 210 31.33 17.90 -17.86
N LYS A 211 31.42 16.71 -18.45
CA LYS A 211 30.39 16.16 -19.34
C LYS A 211 29.58 15.08 -18.61
N ILE A 212 28.26 15.09 -18.77
CA ILE A 212 27.39 14.02 -18.28
C ILE A 212 26.91 13.21 -19.48
N ASN A 213 27.18 11.91 -19.45
CA ASN A 213 26.68 10.95 -20.41
C ASN A 213 25.40 10.31 -19.84
N TYR A 214 24.30 10.38 -20.57
CA TYR A 214 23.00 9.82 -20.16
C TYR A 214 22.76 8.50 -20.86
N PHE A 215 22.56 7.43 -20.09
CA PHE A 215 22.21 6.11 -20.58
C PHE A 215 20.78 5.80 -20.16
N CYS A 216 19.85 5.78 -21.12
CA CYS A 216 18.46 5.49 -20.88
C CYS A 216 18.25 3.98 -20.93
N GLU A 217 17.91 3.36 -19.81
CA GLU A 217 17.63 1.93 -19.68
C GLU A 217 16.14 1.71 -19.35
N GLU A 218 15.56 0.60 -19.80
CA GLU A 218 14.20 0.22 -19.42
C GLU A 218 14.22 -0.43 -18.04
N LYS A 219 13.33 0.02 -17.14
CA LYS A 219 13.15 -0.53 -15.79
C LYS A 219 14.37 -0.43 -14.85
N ILE A 220 14.81 0.76 -14.56
CA ILE A 220 15.70 0.99 -13.42
C ILE A 220 14.86 1.11 -12.15
N ASN A 221 14.99 0.16 -11.21
CA ASN A 221 14.19 0.09 -9.97
C ASN A 221 14.27 1.35 -9.08
N LYS A 222 15.28 2.22 -9.31
CA LYS A 222 15.52 3.45 -8.52
C LYS A 222 15.48 4.73 -9.34
N TYR A 223 14.89 4.72 -10.54
CA TYR A 223 14.85 5.83 -11.50
C TYR A 223 16.19 6.26 -12.05
N PHE A 224 17.31 6.09 -11.31
CA PHE A 224 18.64 6.43 -11.78
C PHE A 224 19.72 5.64 -11.03
N GLU A 225 20.87 5.46 -11.68
CA GLU A 225 22.08 4.87 -11.11
C GLU A 225 23.32 5.61 -11.64
N PHE A 226 24.32 5.76 -10.76
CA PHE A 226 25.67 6.19 -11.14
C PHE A 226 26.60 4.98 -11.16
N ASN A 227 27.73 5.08 -11.86
CA ASN A 227 28.73 4.02 -11.88
C ASN A 227 29.19 3.66 -10.46
N ASN A 228 29.04 2.38 -10.06
CA ASN A 228 29.28 1.89 -8.70
C ASN A 228 30.71 2.17 -8.20
N ASN A 229 31.73 2.07 -9.07
CA ASN A 229 33.12 2.35 -8.71
C ASN A 229 33.32 3.79 -8.21
N LEU A 230 32.53 4.72 -8.70
CA LEU A 230 32.57 6.13 -8.33
C LEU A 230 31.90 6.37 -6.96
N LEU A 231 30.77 5.70 -6.71
CA LEU A 231 30.03 5.81 -5.45
C LEU A 231 30.80 5.17 -4.27
N GLU A 232 31.47 4.05 -4.50
CA GLU A 232 32.32 3.41 -3.47
C GLU A 232 33.49 4.28 -3.05
N LYS A 233 34.16 4.93 -3.99
CA LYS A 233 35.23 5.89 -3.69
C LYS A 233 34.74 7.09 -2.90
N ILE A 234 33.57 7.63 -3.25
CA ILE A 234 32.96 8.74 -2.51
C ILE A 234 32.63 8.32 -1.09
N ALA A 235 32.00 7.15 -0.90
CA ALA A 235 31.68 6.62 0.41
C ALA A 235 32.93 6.42 1.28
N HIS A 236 34.02 5.93 0.70
CA HIS A 236 35.30 5.76 1.40
C HIS A 236 35.91 7.11 1.83
N ASN A 237 35.90 8.11 0.94
CA ASN A 237 36.44 9.44 1.20
C ASN A 237 35.63 10.23 2.24
N LEU A 238 34.29 10.05 2.26
CA LEU A 238 33.42 10.67 3.26
C LEU A 238 33.64 10.07 4.66
N LYS A 239 33.82 8.74 4.77
CA LYS A 239 34.18 8.08 6.05
C LYS A 239 35.49 8.58 6.60
N ASN A 240 36.49 8.79 5.76
CA ASN A 240 37.81 9.28 6.17
C ASN A 240 37.83 10.77 6.58
N LYS A 241 36.83 11.56 6.17
CA LYS A 241 36.67 12.98 6.58
C LYS A 241 35.90 13.14 7.90
N GLN A 242 35.11 12.14 8.32
CA GLN A 242 34.41 12.16 9.64
C GLN A 242 35.28 11.70 10.80
N ILE A 243 36.50 11.19 10.54
CA ILE A 243 37.45 10.68 11.53
C ILE A 243 38.55 11.74 11.84
N LYS A 244 38.47 12.91 11.26
CA LYS A 244 39.28 14.08 11.59
C LYS A 244 38.41 15.21 12.12
#